data_32c27a67148228dbb4a7eb89e94d9678
#
_entry.id   32c27a67148228dbb4a7eb89e94d9678
#
_cell.length_a   1.000
_cell.length_b   1.000
_cell.length_c   1.000
_cell.angle_alpha   90.00
_cell.angle_beta   90.00
_cell.angle_gamma   90.00
#
_symmetry.space_group_name_H-M   'P 1'
#
loop_
_entity.id
_entity.type
_entity.pdbx_description
1 polymer ?
#
loop_
_entity_poly.entity_id
_entity_poly.type
_entity_poly.pdbx_seq_one_letter_code
_entity_poly.pdbx_strand_id
1 'polypeptide(L)'
;NMMWRSLENFSTNSVCLIIASEKYDEDDYIRNYRDFKKLIQSDIKRESPDIETPSQNKLAHPQYNTISDCSLIEFPVIKNRAGNITPINGNNNIPFDIERVFYIYDIPSGEKRGKHAHKSCHEILVAASGSFKVELDDGVNKKTVLLNRPSFGLHIPPGIWATEKEYSAG
;
A
#
# COMPACT_ATOMS: atom_id res chain seq x y z
N ASN A 1 19.08 -35.90 -28.56
CA ASN A 1 18.22 -35.73 -27.36
C ASN A 1 18.21 -34.27 -26.97
N MET A 2 17.24 -33.49 -27.50
CA MET A 2 16.95 -32.15 -27.01
C MET A 2 16.16 -32.28 -25.74
N MET A 3 16.78 -31.93 -24.58
CA MET A 3 16.06 -31.77 -23.33
C MET A 3 15.47 -30.34 -23.28
N TRP A 4 14.18 -30.24 -23.34
CA TRP A 4 13.45 -29.04 -22.98
C TRP A 4 13.58 -28.82 -21.48
N ARG A 5 14.24 -27.73 -21.05
CA ARG A 5 14.18 -27.27 -19.65
C ARG A 5 13.20 -26.13 -19.60
N SER A 6 12.06 -26.34 -18.97
CA SER A 6 11.20 -25.27 -18.51
C SER A 6 11.90 -24.62 -17.30
N LEU A 7 12.30 -23.36 -17.45
CA LEU A 7 12.78 -22.56 -16.33
C LEU A 7 11.56 -21.79 -15.82
N GLU A 8 10.92 -22.34 -14.80
CA GLU A 8 9.82 -21.71 -14.09
C GLU A 8 10.35 -21.10 -12.78
N ASN A 9 9.73 -19.99 -12.33
CA ASN A 9 10.03 -19.29 -11.08
C ASN A 9 11.35 -18.49 -11.05
N PHE A 10 11.53 -17.59 -12.00
CA PHE A 10 12.52 -16.52 -11.83
C PHE A 10 12.07 -15.58 -10.72
N SER A 11 12.92 -15.38 -9.70
CA SER A 11 12.72 -14.29 -8.76
C SER A 11 12.84 -12.95 -9.49
N THR A 12 11.99 -12.01 -9.13
CA THR A 12 12.13 -10.63 -9.63
C THR A 12 13.24 -9.92 -8.86
N ASN A 13 13.99 -9.04 -9.51
CA ASN A 13 14.96 -8.16 -8.81
C ASN A 13 14.28 -6.96 -8.14
N SER A 14 12.95 -6.96 -8.09
CA SER A 14 12.22 -5.91 -7.42
C SER A 14 12.30 -6.04 -5.90
N VAL A 15 12.54 -4.93 -5.25
CA VAL A 15 12.53 -4.80 -3.79
C VAL A 15 11.46 -3.79 -3.40
N CYS A 16 10.44 -4.26 -2.69
CA CYS A 16 9.45 -3.40 -2.05
C CYS A 16 9.92 -3.11 -0.62
N LEU A 17 10.23 -1.86 -0.32
CA LEU A 17 10.47 -1.37 1.04
C LEU A 17 9.13 -0.93 1.62
N ILE A 18 8.80 -1.41 2.82
CA ILE A 18 7.61 -1.03 3.56
C ILE A 18 8.01 -0.33 4.85
N ILE A 19 7.40 0.82 5.10
CA ILE A 19 7.57 1.64 6.31
C ILE A 19 6.20 1.75 6.96
N ALA A 20 6.07 1.36 8.21
CA ALA A 20 4.81 1.26 8.93
C ALA A 20 4.80 2.10 10.19
N SER A 21 3.63 2.65 10.53
CA SER A 21 3.40 3.49 11.71
C SER A 21 3.23 2.68 12.99
N GLU A 22 3.08 1.36 12.88
CA GLU A 22 2.82 0.48 14.01
C GLU A 22 3.80 -0.70 14.03
N LYS A 23 4.06 -1.24 15.21
CA LYS A 23 4.70 -2.54 15.37
C LYS A 23 3.83 -3.63 14.77
N TYR A 24 4.44 -4.79 14.49
CA TYR A 24 3.66 -5.91 14.00
C TYR A 24 2.65 -6.36 15.06
N ASP A 25 1.38 -6.33 14.67
CA ASP A 25 0.25 -6.86 15.43
C ASP A 25 -0.68 -7.59 14.46
N GLU A 26 -0.86 -8.91 14.64
CA GLU A 26 -1.75 -9.70 13.77
C GLU A 26 -3.21 -9.27 13.89
N ASP A 27 -3.62 -8.76 15.05
CA ASP A 27 -4.99 -8.29 15.29
C ASP A 27 -5.34 -7.02 14.50
N ASP A 28 -4.33 -6.28 14.03
CA ASP A 28 -4.51 -5.12 13.12
C ASP A 28 -4.83 -5.54 11.68
N TYR A 29 -4.48 -6.78 11.27
CA TYR A 29 -4.66 -7.23 9.89
C TYR A 29 -6.07 -7.75 9.61
N ILE A 30 -6.66 -7.31 8.50
CA ILE A 30 -7.84 -7.89 7.90
C ILE A 30 -7.38 -8.68 6.68
N ARG A 31 -7.23 -10.00 6.82
CA ARG A 31 -6.67 -10.88 5.76
C ARG A 31 -7.74 -11.55 4.89
N ASN A 32 -9.00 -11.49 5.30
CA ASN A 32 -10.09 -12.05 4.53
C ASN A 32 -10.83 -10.93 3.80
N TYR A 33 -10.81 -10.95 2.48
CA TYR A 33 -11.46 -9.92 1.67
C TYR A 33 -12.98 -9.85 1.87
N ARG A 34 -13.64 -10.99 2.17
CA ARG A 34 -15.08 -10.98 2.47
C ARG A 34 -15.38 -10.25 3.78
N ASP A 35 -14.53 -10.43 4.77
CA ASP A 35 -14.69 -9.76 6.07
C ASP A 35 -14.37 -8.27 5.95
N PHE A 36 -13.36 -7.90 5.16
CA PHE A 36 -13.11 -6.52 4.76
C PHE A 36 -14.36 -5.88 4.12
N LYS A 37 -14.97 -6.53 3.13
CA LYS A 37 -16.18 -6.02 2.47
C LYS A 37 -17.36 -5.91 3.42
N LYS A 38 -17.55 -6.83 4.36
CA LYS A 38 -18.62 -6.75 5.37
C LYS A 38 -18.43 -5.55 6.30
N LEU A 39 -17.20 -5.29 6.74
CA LEU A 39 -16.90 -4.13 7.58
C LEU A 39 -17.30 -2.84 6.86
N ILE A 40 -16.83 -2.62 5.65
CA ILE A 40 -17.19 -1.43 4.85
C ILE A 40 -18.71 -1.33 4.66
N GLN A 41 -19.41 -2.42 4.33
CA GLN A 41 -20.87 -2.42 4.11
C GLN A 41 -21.68 -2.19 5.39
N SER A 42 -21.22 -2.69 6.55
CA SER A 42 -21.89 -2.49 7.82
C SER A 42 -21.91 -1.03 8.25
N ASP A 43 -20.87 -0.30 7.91
CA ASP A 43 -20.76 1.10 8.26
C ASP A 43 -21.57 2.00 7.31
N ILE A 44 -21.57 1.70 6.01
CA ILE A 44 -22.45 2.37 5.05
C ILE A 44 -23.93 2.23 5.45
N LYS A 45 -24.36 1.07 6.00
CA LYS A 45 -25.74 0.83 6.44
C LYS A 45 -26.10 1.52 7.76
N ARG A 46 -25.14 1.82 8.62
CA ARG A 46 -25.38 2.55 9.88
C ARG A 46 -25.67 4.03 9.67
N GLU A 47 -25.39 4.54 8.48
CA GLU A 47 -25.54 5.95 8.11
C GLU A 47 -26.86 6.27 7.41
N SER A 48 -27.85 5.36 7.41
CA SER A 48 -29.20 5.64 6.90
C SER A 48 -30.20 5.71 8.07
N PRO A 49 -30.33 6.87 8.70
CA PRO A 49 -31.63 7.34 9.18
C PRO A 49 -32.02 8.61 8.46
N ASP A 50 -33.20 8.59 7.86
CA ASP A 50 -34.07 9.69 7.45
C ASP A 50 -33.49 11.07 7.11
N ILE A 51 -33.75 11.41 5.88
CA ILE A 51 -33.66 12.68 5.16
C ILE A 51 -33.95 13.91 6.04
N GLU A 52 -32.98 14.83 6.15
CA GLU A 52 -33.23 16.28 6.08
C GLU A 52 -31.98 17.05 5.59
N THR A 53 -32.18 17.70 4.42
CA THR A 53 -31.55 18.87 3.75
C THR A 53 -30.16 19.41 4.13
N PRO A 54 -29.46 20.03 3.15
CA PRO A 54 -28.02 20.17 3.13
C PRO A 54 -27.54 21.44 3.84
N SER A 55 -26.67 21.29 4.83
CA SER A 55 -25.77 22.36 5.21
C SER A 55 -24.32 21.87 5.17
N GLN A 56 -23.52 22.66 4.49
CA GLN A 56 -22.08 22.48 4.31
C GLN A 56 -21.37 22.33 5.67
N ASN A 57 -21.05 21.11 6.04
CA ASN A 57 -19.95 20.81 6.94
C ASN A 57 -19.45 19.41 6.61
N LYS A 58 -18.22 19.33 6.10
CA LYS A 58 -17.47 18.10 6.03
C LYS A 58 -17.28 17.58 7.45
N LEU A 59 -18.25 16.83 7.95
CA LEU A 59 -18.07 16.01 9.14
C LEU A 59 -17.20 14.85 8.71
N ALA A 60 -15.98 14.87 9.20
CA ALA A 60 -15.03 13.77 9.10
C ALA A 60 -15.70 12.50 9.65
N HIS A 61 -15.95 11.53 8.78
CA HIS A 61 -16.30 10.18 9.19
C HIS A 61 -15.13 9.56 9.93
N PRO A 62 -15.29 9.10 11.16
CA PRO A 62 -14.17 8.70 12.00
C PRO A 62 -13.53 7.37 11.65
N GLN A 63 -13.93 6.62 10.59
CA GLN A 63 -13.53 5.23 10.57
C GLN A 63 -13.00 4.62 9.27
N TYR A 64 -13.25 5.16 8.08
CA TYR A 64 -12.72 4.52 6.86
C TYR A 64 -12.19 5.54 5.86
N ASN A 65 -10.90 5.38 5.56
CA ASN A 65 -10.27 6.09 4.46
C ASN A 65 -10.77 5.52 3.12
N THR A 66 -10.73 6.35 2.10
CA THR A 66 -11.05 5.98 0.70
C THR A 66 -9.76 5.89 -0.11
N ILE A 67 -9.83 5.37 -1.32
CA ILE A 67 -8.68 5.38 -2.23
C ILE A 67 -8.18 6.80 -2.56
N SER A 68 -8.98 7.84 -2.31
CA SER A 68 -8.58 9.24 -2.48
C SER A 68 -7.66 9.74 -1.37
N ASP A 69 -7.67 9.08 -0.22
CA ASP A 69 -6.80 9.37 0.91
C ASP A 69 -5.42 8.70 0.76
N CYS A 70 -5.30 7.77 -0.20
CA CYS A 70 -4.00 7.24 -0.62
C CYS A 70 -3.27 8.26 -1.48
N SER A 71 -2.04 8.59 -1.12
CA SER A 71 -1.24 9.61 -1.81
C SER A 71 0.11 9.10 -2.27
N LEU A 72 0.55 9.57 -3.44
CA LEU A 72 1.91 9.37 -3.90
C LEU A 72 2.77 10.53 -3.38
N ILE A 73 3.74 10.22 -2.54
CA ILE A 73 4.66 11.18 -1.93
C ILE A 73 5.96 11.18 -2.73
N GLU A 74 6.40 12.34 -3.18
CA GLU A 74 7.72 12.51 -3.78
C GLU A 74 8.72 12.86 -2.68
N PHE A 75 9.75 12.02 -2.51
CA PHE A 75 10.81 12.22 -1.54
C PHE A 75 11.94 13.06 -2.14
N PRO A 76 12.66 13.83 -1.31
CA PRO A 76 13.82 14.58 -1.76
C PRO A 76 14.91 13.63 -2.28
N VAL A 77 15.59 14.04 -3.34
CA VAL A 77 16.74 13.33 -3.91
C VAL A 77 18.00 14.19 -3.81
N ILE A 78 18.94 13.74 -3.01
CA ILE A 78 20.27 14.33 -2.90
C ILE A 78 21.17 13.67 -3.96
N LYS A 79 21.48 14.40 -5.01
CA LYS A 79 22.28 13.91 -6.15
C LYS A 79 23.77 14.04 -5.88
N ASN A 80 24.53 12.98 -6.16
CA ASN A 80 26.00 12.98 -6.08
C ASN A 80 26.57 12.12 -7.21
N ARG A 81 27.84 12.36 -7.60
CA ARG A 81 28.56 11.54 -8.59
C ARG A 81 28.69 10.06 -8.17
N ALA A 82 28.73 9.80 -6.87
CA ALA A 82 28.83 8.45 -6.30
C ALA A 82 27.46 7.76 -6.13
N GLY A 83 26.35 8.43 -6.49
CA GLY A 83 24.98 7.91 -6.37
C GLY A 83 24.04 8.92 -5.74
N ASN A 84 22.78 8.55 -5.64
CA ASN A 84 21.71 9.38 -5.07
C ASN A 84 21.30 8.87 -3.69
N ILE A 85 20.87 9.79 -2.83
CA ILE A 85 20.31 9.47 -1.52
C ILE A 85 18.87 10.01 -1.48
N THR A 86 17.93 9.19 -1.03
CA THR A 86 16.56 9.59 -0.75
C THR A 86 16.29 9.40 0.74
N PRO A 87 16.32 10.48 1.56
CA PRO A 87 16.00 10.38 2.97
C PRO A 87 14.49 10.31 3.20
N ILE A 88 14.06 9.41 4.09
CA ILE A 88 12.69 9.27 4.55
C ILE A 88 12.68 9.51 6.07
N ASN A 89 11.95 10.53 6.51
CA ASN A 89 11.93 10.97 7.90
C ASN A 89 10.49 10.98 8.42
N GLY A 90 10.25 10.31 9.53
CA GLY A 90 8.97 10.31 10.22
C GLY A 90 8.55 11.74 10.62
N ASN A 91 7.25 12.01 10.56
CA ASN A 91 6.64 13.32 10.86
C ASN A 91 7.22 14.53 10.10
N ASN A 92 7.95 14.28 9.02
CA ASN A 92 8.53 15.32 8.16
C ASN A 92 8.06 15.14 6.71
N ASN A 93 8.60 14.13 6.02
CA ASN A 93 8.18 13.84 4.64
C ASN A 93 7.25 12.62 4.52
N ILE A 94 6.89 12.01 5.64
CA ILE A 94 5.77 11.06 5.77
C ILE A 94 4.89 11.46 6.96
N PRO A 95 3.58 11.14 6.94
CA PRO A 95 2.60 11.68 7.90
C PRO A 95 2.53 10.93 9.25
N PHE A 96 3.55 10.13 9.60
CA PHE A 96 3.56 9.35 10.84
C PHE A 96 4.99 9.07 11.34
N ASP A 97 5.12 8.64 12.60
CA ASP A 97 6.36 8.11 13.17
C ASP A 97 6.63 6.69 12.67
N ILE A 98 7.90 6.39 12.43
CA ILE A 98 8.31 5.09 11.92
C ILE A 98 8.50 4.12 13.10
N GLU A 99 7.64 3.11 13.20
CA GLU A 99 7.75 2.06 14.20
C GLU A 99 8.33 0.75 13.62
N ARG A 100 8.17 0.52 12.30
CA ARG A 100 8.65 -0.69 11.65
C ARG A 100 9.09 -0.42 10.22
N VAL A 101 10.18 -1.07 9.82
CA VAL A 101 10.68 -1.12 8.43
C VAL A 101 10.94 -2.56 8.04
N PHE A 102 10.48 -3.00 6.87
CA PHE A 102 10.75 -4.32 6.33
C PHE A 102 10.79 -4.32 4.80
N TYR A 103 11.28 -5.41 4.22
CA TYR A 103 11.43 -5.57 2.78
C TYR A 103 10.70 -6.81 2.29
N ILE A 104 10.16 -6.73 1.08
CA ILE A 104 9.69 -7.87 0.31
C ILE A 104 10.59 -7.98 -0.92
N TYR A 105 11.22 -9.12 -1.11
CA TYR A 105 12.17 -9.38 -2.19
C TYR A 105 12.09 -10.86 -2.61
N ASP A 106 12.77 -11.24 -3.68
CA ASP A 106 12.77 -12.61 -4.23
C ASP A 106 11.35 -13.13 -4.51
N ILE A 107 10.49 -12.27 -5.05
CA ILE A 107 9.11 -12.62 -5.35
C ILE A 107 9.09 -13.40 -6.66
N PRO A 108 8.57 -14.65 -6.68
CA PRO A 108 8.44 -15.40 -7.92
C PRO A 108 7.58 -14.67 -8.95
N SER A 109 7.90 -14.84 -10.24
CA SER A 109 7.13 -14.22 -11.32
C SER A 109 5.65 -14.62 -11.26
N GLY A 110 4.76 -13.64 -11.37
CA GLY A 110 3.31 -13.84 -11.31
C GLY A 110 2.71 -13.90 -9.90
N GLU A 111 3.54 -13.97 -8.85
CA GLU A 111 3.05 -13.96 -7.48
C GLU A 111 2.58 -12.57 -7.04
N LYS A 112 1.72 -12.57 -6.02
CA LYS A 112 1.14 -11.37 -5.43
C LYS A 112 1.41 -11.38 -3.92
N ARG A 113 1.65 -10.18 -3.38
CA ARG A 113 1.82 -9.95 -1.94
C ARG A 113 0.75 -9.02 -1.40
N GLY A 114 0.83 -8.70 -0.11
CA GLY A 114 -0.19 -7.96 0.59
C GLY A 114 -1.46 -8.78 0.74
N LYS A 115 -2.51 -8.44 0.03
CA LYS A 115 -3.85 -9.04 0.13
C LYS A 115 -4.41 -8.91 1.55
N HIS A 116 -4.32 -7.72 2.10
CA HIS A 116 -4.87 -7.39 3.42
C HIS A 116 -5.20 -5.90 3.50
N ALA A 117 -5.90 -5.53 4.54
CA ALA A 117 -6.07 -4.16 5.01
C ALA A 117 -5.64 -4.08 6.47
N HIS A 118 -5.22 -2.91 6.90
CA HIS A 118 -4.92 -2.60 8.31
C HIS A 118 -6.11 -1.89 8.96
N LYS A 119 -6.31 -2.10 10.26
CA LYS A 119 -7.33 -1.39 11.04
C LYS A 119 -6.83 -0.03 11.53
N SER A 120 -5.55 0.08 11.89
CA SER A 120 -4.94 1.29 12.45
C SER A 120 -3.61 1.67 11.81
N CYS A 121 -2.85 0.72 11.27
CA CYS A 121 -1.53 0.96 10.74
C CYS A 121 -1.56 1.72 9.40
N HIS A 122 -0.75 2.77 9.30
CA HIS A 122 -0.39 3.44 8.05
C HIS A 122 0.85 2.79 7.45
N GLU A 123 0.90 2.67 6.14
CA GLU A 123 2.07 2.15 5.44
C GLU A 123 2.55 3.11 4.34
N ILE A 124 3.86 3.11 4.09
CA ILE A 124 4.48 3.67 2.89
C ILE A 124 5.15 2.54 2.14
N LEU A 125 4.77 2.33 0.88
CA LEU A 125 5.41 1.38 -0.02
C LEU A 125 6.33 2.10 -1.00
N VAL A 126 7.57 1.63 -1.14
CA VAL A 126 8.58 2.20 -2.05
C VAL A 126 9.18 1.10 -2.90
N ALA A 127 9.29 1.32 -4.21
CA ALA A 127 10.09 0.47 -5.08
C ALA A 127 11.57 0.83 -4.92
N ALA A 128 12.24 0.21 -3.94
CA ALA A 128 13.67 0.43 -3.68
C ALA A 128 14.54 -0.10 -4.81
N SER A 129 14.07 -1.11 -5.54
CA SER A 129 14.63 -1.62 -6.80
C SER A 129 13.50 -2.16 -7.68
N GLY A 130 13.67 -2.11 -8.99
CA GLY A 130 12.68 -2.58 -9.96
C GLY A 130 11.39 -1.79 -9.95
N SER A 131 10.28 -2.47 -10.24
CA SER A 131 8.95 -1.88 -10.23
C SER A 131 7.88 -2.92 -9.87
N PHE A 132 6.76 -2.45 -9.35
CA PHE A 132 5.57 -3.25 -9.11
C PHE A 132 4.31 -2.38 -9.11
N LYS A 133 3.16 -3.00 -9.28
CA LYS A 133 1.87 -2.33 -9.17
C LYS A 133 1.24 -2.61 -7.82
N VAL A 134 0.60 -1.61 -7.25
CA VAL A 134 -0.23 -1.72 -6.05
C VAL A 134 -1.68 -1.48 -6.44
N GLU A 135 -2.51 -2.49 -6.26
CA GLU A 135 -3.95 -2.37 -6.38
C GLU A 135 -4.54 -2.00 -5.02
N LEU A 136 -5.22 -0.87 -4.97
CA LEU A 136 -5.91 -0.33 -3.80
C LEU A 136 -7.42 -0.52 -3.97
N ASP A 137 -8.11 -0.88 -2.89
CA ASP A 137 -9.55 -1.12 -2.86
C ASP A 137 -10.11 -0.62 -1.52
N ASP A 138 -11.02 0.35 -1.56
CA ASP A 138 -11.72 0.87 -0.37
C ASP A 138 -13.06 0.17 -0.11
N GLY A 139 -13.31 -0.92 -0.83
CA GLY A 139 -14.57 -1.67 -0.74
C GLY A 139 -15.65 -1.19 -1.73
N VAL A 140 -15.51 -0.01 -2.29
CA VAL A 140 -16.41 0.59 -3.28
C VAL A 140 -15.68 0.82 -4.61
N ASN A 141 -14.53 1.45 -4.55
CA ASN A 141 -13.71 1.83 -5.69
C ASN A 141 -12.36 1.12 -5.68
N LYS A 142 -11.74 1.03 -6.86
CA LYS A 142 -10.39 0.48 -7.03
C LYS A 142 -9.50 1.43 -7.80
N LYS A 143 -8.22 1.43 -7.43
CA LYS A 143 -7.17 2.19 -8.11
C LYS A 143 -5.91 1.36 -8.18
N THR A 144 -5.17 1.47 -9.29
CA THR A 144 -3.85 0.84 -9.41
C THR A 144 -2.79 1.91 -9.55
N VAL A 145 -1.73 1.79 -8.75
CA VAL A 145 -0.58 2.70 -8.76
C VAL A 145 0.66 1.91 -9.15
N LEU A 146 1.46 2.43 -10.10
CA LEU A 146 2.76 1.89 -10.46
C LEU A 146 3.84 2.55 -9.61
N LEU A 147 4.63 1.75 -8.90
CA LEU A 147 5.84 2.17 -8.21
C LEU A 147 7.05 1.68 -9.01
N ASN A 148 7.90 2.60 -9.47
CA ASN A 148 9.05 2.31 -10.31
C ASN A 148 10.25 3.22 -10.05
N ARG A 149 10.26 3.94 -8.95
CA ARG A 149 11.34 4.85 -8.54
C ARG A 149 11.50 4.85 -7.03
N PRO A 150 12.73 4.80 -6.50
CA PRO A 150 12.99 4.81 -5.06
C PRO A 150 12.69 6.17 -4.39
N SER A 151 12.48 7.23 -5.19
CA SER A 151 12.12 8.55 -4.68
C SER A 151 10.61 8.81 -4.59
N PHE A 152 9.79 7.79 -4.82
CA PHE A 152 8.34 7.89 -4.64
C PHE A 152 7.85 6.83 -3.66
N GLY A 153 7.08 7.25 -2.68
CA GLY A 153 6.38 6.39 -1.74
C GLY A 153 4.87 6.48 -1.91
N LEU A 154 4.19 5.35 -1.89
CA LEU A 154 2.74 5.29 -1.86
C LEU A 154 2.28 5.18 -0.40
N HIS A 155 1.65 6.23 0.10
CA HIS A 155 1.01 6.21 1.42
C HIS A 155 -0.34 5.50 1.31
N ILE A 156 -0.54 4.51 2.17
CA ILE A 156 -1.76 3.74 2.31
C ILE A 156 -2.23 3.90 3.76
N PRO A 157 -3.33 4.64 4.00
CA PRO A 157 -3.91 4.76 5.33
C PRO A 157 -4.69 3.49 5.72
N PRO A 158 -5.06 3.33 7.01
CA PRO A 158 -5.89 2.23 7.47
C PRO A 158 -7.21 2.09 6.69
N GLY A 159 -7.78 0.89 6.65
CA GLY A 159 -9.05 0.62 5.99
C GLY A 159 -8.98 0.44 4.48
N ILE A 160 -7.79 0.46 3.89
CA ILE A 160 -7.59 0.22 2.46
C ILE A 160 -7.02 -1.18 2.25
N TRP A 161 -7.69 -1.97 1.42
CA TRP A 161 -7.17 -3.25 0.98
C TRP A 161 -6.11 -3.05 -0.09
N ALA A 162 -4.89 -3.52 0.16
CA ALA A 162 -3.77 -3.41 -0.76
C ALA A 162 -3.32 -4.78 -1.28
N THR A 163 -2.92 -4.81 -2.55
CA THR A 163 -2.33 -5.98 -3.20
C THR A 163 -1.19 -5.53 -4.11
N GLU A 164 0.02 -5.97 -3.83
CA GLU A 164 1.18 -5.77 -4.69
C GLU A 164 1.24 -6.90 -5.73
N LYS A 165 1.48 -6.53 -6.98
CA LYS A 165 1.49 -7.45 -8.13
C LYS A 165 2.37 -6.95 -9.27
N GLU A 166 2.60 -7.80 -10.26
CA GLU A 166 3.33 -7.47 -11.48
C GLU A 166 4.71 -6.87 -11.18
N TYR A 167 5.47 -7.58 -10.35
CA TYR A 167 6.84 -7.20 -10.03
C TYR A 167 7.74 -7.38 -11.27
N SER A 168 8.58 -6.38 -11.55
CA SER A 168 9.50 -6.45 -12.69
C SER A 168 10.61 -7.46 -12.48
N ALA A 169 11.07 -8.08 -13.54
CA ALA A 169 12.19 -9.02 -13.51
C ALA A 169 13.58 -8.34 -13.36
N GLY A 170 13.63 -7.01 -13.26
CA GLY A 170 14.88 -6.25 -13.19
C GLY A 170 15.40 -5.88 -14.56
#